data_ffb24e5ca7174f3e644a5d880d19201d
#
_entry.id   ffb24e5ca7174f3e644a5d880d19201d
#
_cell.length_a   1.000
_cell.length_b   1.000
_cell.length_c   1.000
_cell.angle_alpha   90.00
_cell.angle_beta   90.00
_cell.angle_gamma   90.00
#
_symmetry.space_group_name_H-M   'P 1'
#
loop_
_entity.id
_entity.type
_entity.pdbx_description
1 polymer ?
#
loop_
_entity_poly.entity_id
_entity_poly.type
_entity_poly.pdbx_seq_one_letter_code
_entity_poly.pdbx_strand_id
1 'polypeptide(L)'
;SSSASFEMLVCVIVDHLFNEGKIGVVTYAKAGQYAENKYWLKGSGLLDQLACAVGGMITIDFADIENPAIREIKCDFDEMGHDLVIINTGKGHADLSAEYSAVPNEMKKVAEYFGKEVLEQCKEDDVIENVKAIREFAGDRAVLRAFHFFEENKRVDAEVEALEKKDF
;
A
#
# COMPACT_ATOMS: atom_id res chain seq x y z
N SER A 1 -1.38 -8.89 -7.87
CA SER A 1 -0.33 -8.51 -8.83
C SER A 1 0.49 -9.73 -9.24
N SER A 2 0.56 -10.03 -10.54
CA SER A 2 1.29 -11.21 -11.03
C SER A 2 2.81 -11.08 -10.88
N SER A 3 3.38 -9.86 -10.97
CA SER A 3 4.81 -9.63 -10.75
C SER A 3 5.20 -9.90 -9.31
N ALA A 4 4.47 -9.34 -8.35
CA ALA A 4 4.72 -9.57 -6.94
C ALA A 4 4.56 -11.04 -6.54
N SER A 5 3.54 -11.75 -7.05
CA SER A 5 3.39 -13.19 -6.81
C SER A 5 4.59 -13.99 -7.30
N PHE A 6 5.10 -13.67 -8.49
CA PHE A 6 6.29 -14.34 -9.04
C PHE A 6 7.54 -14.04 -8.19
N GLU A 7 7.76 -12.78 -7.81
CA GLU A 7 8.86 -12.38 -6.95
C GLU A 7 8.84 -13.12 -5.61
N MET A 8 7.67 -13.18 -4.96
CA MET A 8 7.52 -13.89 -3.68
C MET A 8 7.75 -15.38 -3.82
N LEU A 9 7.28 -15.99 -4.91
CA LEU A 9 7.56 -17.41 -5.19
C LEU A 9 9.06 -17.67 -5.32
N VAL A 10 9.79 -16.82 -6.04
CA VAL A 10 11.26 -16.93 -6.18
C VAL A 10 11.94 -16.77 -4.82
N CYS A 11 11.53 -15.78 -4.00
CA CYS A 11 12.08 -15.58 -2.66
C CYS A 11 11.88 -16.80 -1.77
N VAL A 12 10.69 -17.39 -1.75
CA VAL A 12 10.38 -18.59 -0.97
C VAL A 12 11.23 -19.79 -1.42
N ILE A 13 11.35 -20.01 -2.73
CA ILE A 13 12.18 -21.11 -3.26
C ILE A 13 13.65 -20.94 -2.84
N VAL A 14 14.22 -19.75 -3.03
CA VAL A 14 15.62 -19.47 -2.69
C VAL A 14 15.87 -19.62 -1.20
N ASP A 15 14.97 -19.08 -0.37
CA ASP A 15 15.09 -19.20 1.09
C ASP A 15 15.06 -20.67 1.55
N HIS A 16 14.14 -21.48 1.02
CA HIS A 16 14.08 -22.91 1.38
C HIS A 16 15.30 -23.69 0.91
N LEU A 17 15.82 -23.38 -0.28
CA LEU A 17 16.97 -24.10 -0.82
C LEU A 17 18.31 -23.74 -0.14
N PHE A 18 18.47 -22.49 0.29
CA PHE A 18 19.76 -21.97 0.72
C PHE A 18 19.78 -21.45 2.17
N ASN A 19 18.64 -21.30 2.81
CA ASN A 19 18.53 -20.68 4.13
C ASN A 19 17.49 -21.34 5.06
N GLU A 20 17.02 -22.53 4.72
CA GLU A 20 16.11 -23.34 5.53
C GLU A 20 14.75 -22.66 5.84
N GLY A 21 14.31 -21.71 5.02
CA GLY A 21 13.03 -21.01 5.20
C GLY A 21 13.01 -20.03 6.39
N LYS A 22 14.13 -19.42 6.75
CA LYS A 22 14.27 -18.60 7.97
C LYS A 22 14.11 -17.10 7.77
N ILE A 23 13.99 -16.60 6.53
CA ILE A 23 14.02 -15.16 6.24
C ILE A 23 12.72 -14.46 6.64
N GLY A 24 11.57 -14.98 6.23
CA GLY A 24 10.27 -14.43 6.58
C GLY A 24 9.71 -13.39 5.58
N VAL A 25 8.37 -13.24 5.63
CA VAL A 25 7.55 -12.57 4.61
C VAL A 25 7.86 -11.09 4.40
N VAL A 26 8.18 -10.35 5.45
CA VAL A 26 8.49 -8.91 5.34
C VAL A 26 9.80 -8.71 4.56
N THR A 27 10.79 -9.56 4.78
CA THR A 27 12.06 -9.50 4.06
C THR A 27 11.89 -9.89 2.59
N TYR A 28 11.05 -10.90 2.28
CA TYR A 28 10.72 -11.23 0.89
C TYR A 28 10.09 -10.03 0.17
N ALA A 29 9.10 -9.41 0.81
CA ALA A 29 8.41 -8.25 0.24
C ALA A 29 9.37 -7.08 -0.02
N LYS A 30 10.26 -6.77 0.93
CA LYS A 30 11.29 -5.74 0.77
C LYS A 30 12.29 -6.08 -0.34
N ALA A 31 12.67 -7.35 -0.48
CA ALA A 31 13.57 -7.79 -1.55
C ALA A 31 12.92 -7.62 -2.93
N GLY A 32 11.65 -8.00 -3.10
CA GLY A 32 10.89 -7.79 -4.33
C GLY A 32 10.73 -6.29 -4.65
N GLN A 33 10.31 -5.49 -3.67
CA GLN A 33 10.22 -4.04 -3.85
C GLN A 33 11.57 -3.41 -4.24
N TYR A 34 12.66 -3.84 -3.62
CA TYR A 34 14.00 -3.37 -3.97
C TYR A 34 14.34 -3.71 -5.42
N ALA A 35 14.04 -4.94 -5.86
CA ALA A 35 14.27 -5.35 -7.24
C ALA A 35 13.46 -4.49 -8.22
N GLU A 36 12.16 -4.28 -7.98
CA GLU A 36 11.33 -3.40 -8.81
C GLU A 36 11.84 -1.95 -8.85
N ASN A 37 12.16 -1.37 -7.70
CA ASN A 37 12.53 0.04 -7.59
C ASN A 37 13.95 0.33 -8.07
N LYS A 38 14.91 -0.57 -7.85
CA LYS A 38 16.32 -0.33 -8.17
C LYS A 38 16.75 -0.86 -9.53
N TYR A 39 16.21 -2.00 -9.96
CA TYR A 39 16.57 -2.58 -11.27
C TYR A 39 15.59 -2.18 -12.37
N TRP A 40 14.29 -2.15 -12.07
CA TRP A 40 13.25 -1.83 -13.04
C TRP A 40 12.82 -0.36 -13.00
N LEU A 41 13.25 0.43 -12.00
CA LEU A 41 12.91 1.84 -11.82
C LEU A 41 11.40 2.10 -11.79
N LYS A 42 10.64 1.19 -11.23
CA LYS A 42 9.18 1.15 -11.33
C LYS A 42 8.45 1.97 -10.27
N GLY A 43 9.08 2.40 -9.19
CA GLY A 43 8.43 3.18 -8.13
C GLY A 43 7.29 2.42 -7.42
N SER A 44 7.48 1.13 -7.14
CA SER A 44 6.50 0.28 -6.49
C SER A 44 6.43 0.51 -4.98
N GLY A 45 5.20 0.47 -4.43
CA GLY A 45 4.97 0.35 -2.99
C GLY A 45 5.31 -1.05 -2.46
N LEU A 46 4.97 -1.32 -1.20
CA LEU A 46 5.24 -2.62 -0.55
C LEU A 46 3.97 -3.50 -0.42
N LEU A 47 2.79 -2.94 -0.73
CA LEU A 47 1.49 -3.58 -0.52
C LEU A 47 1.36 -4.91 -1.28
N ASP A 48 1.63 -4.89 -2.58
CA ASP A 48 1.45 -6.07 -3.44
C ASP A 48 2.34 -7.23 -3.00
N GLN A 49 3.60 -6.94 -2.69
CA GLN A 49 4.56 -7.93 -2.23
C GLN A 49 4.16 -8.53 -0.89
N LEU A 50 3.74 -7.71 0.09
CA LEU A 50 3.29 -8.20 1.38
C LEU A 50 2.01 -9.03 1.26
N ALA A 51 1.04 -8.57 0.48
CA ALA A 51 -0.20 -9.30 0.26
C ALA A 51 0.07 -10.68 -0.38
N CYS A 52 0.97 -10.74 -1.37
CA CYS A 52 1.35 -12.01 -2.01
C CYS A 52 2.18 -12.92 -1.09
N ALA A 53 3.02 -12.35 -0.22
CA ALA A 53 3.87 -13.11 0.69
C ALA A 53 3.11 -13.71 1.87
N VAL A 54 2.13 -12.98 2.41
CA VAL A 54 1.31 -13.40 3.54
C VAL A 54 0.16 -14.30 3.08
N GLY A 55 -0.54 -13.89 2.03
CA GLY A 55 -1.74 -14.55 1.54
C GLY A 55 -2.98 -14.25 2.39
N GLY A 56 -4.13 -14.76 1.95
CA GLY A 56 -5.40 -14.51 2.61
C GLY A 56 -5.85 -13.05 2.52
N MET A 57 -6.73 -12.66 3.43
CA MET A 57 -7.16 -11.27 3.59
C MET A 57 -6.42 -10.64 4.75
N ILE A 58 -5.78 -9.52 4.50
CA ILE A 58 -4.93 -8.84 5.48
C ILE A 58 -5.18 -7.33 5.47
N THR A 59 -4.98 -6.70 6.61
CA THR A 59 -4.76 -5.25 6.70
C THR A 59 -3.30 -4.98 7.04
N ILE A 60 -2.74 -3.92 6.49
CA ILE A 60 -1.35 -3.55 6.69
C ILE A 60 -1.30 -2.07 7.07
N ASP A 61 -0.69 -1.78 8.21
CA ASP A 61 -0.37 -0.41 8.62
C ASP A 61 1.11 -0.13 8.29
N PHE A 62 1.34 0.92 7.50
CA PHE A 62 2.66 1.37 7.07
C PHE A 62 3.19 2.58 7.85
N ALA A 63 2.66 2.87 9.04
CA ALA A 63 3.18 3.93 9.91
C ALA A 63 4.69 3.72 10.20
N ASP A 64 5.12 2.47 10.37
CA ASP A 64 6.53 2.06 10.37
C ASP A 64 6.81 1.21 9.11
N ILE A 65 7.43 1.83 8.09
CA ILE A 65 7.78 1.15 6.83
C ILE A 65 8.80 0.02 7.05
N GLU A 66 9.66 0.16 8.05
CA GLU A 66 10.65 -0.87 8.35
C GLU A 66 10.01 -2.10 9.01
N ASN A 67 8.96 -1.90 9.80
CA ASN A 67 8.24 -2.96 10.50
C ASN A 67 6.73 -2.77 10.34
N PRO A 68 6.17 -2.98 9.13
CA PRO A 68 4.75 -2.80 8.90
C PRO A 68 3.93 -3.73 9.80
N ALA A 69 2.89 -3.20 10.42
CA ALA A 69 1.98 -4.00 11.23
C ALA A 69 0.99 -4.73 10.31
N ILE A 70 1.06 -6.05 10.31
CA ILE A 70 0.22 -6.92 9.48
C ILE A 70 -0.77 -7.65 10.36
N ARG A 71 -2.04 -7.59 10.01
CA ARG A 71 -3.12 -8.31 10.70
C ARG A 71 -3.96 -9.09 9.70
N GLU A 72 -4.14 -10.38 9.96
CA GLU A 72 -5.03 -11.24 9.18
C GLU A 72 -6.49 -10.96 9.55
N ILE A 73 -7.34 -10.88 8.55
CA ILE A 73 -8.79 -10.73 8.67
C ILE A 73 -9.40 -12.09 8.31
N LYS A 74 -10.08 -12.69 9.27
CA LYS A 74 -10.79 -13.97 9.05
C LYS A 74 -12.11 -13.71 8.33
N CYS A 75 -12.06 -13.71 7.03
CA CYS A 75 -13.19 -13.51 6.15
C CYS A 75 -13.14 -14.55 5.03
N ASP A 76 -14.19 -15.31 4.88
CA ASP A 76 -14.36 -16.27 3.80
C ASP A 76 -15.65 -15.91 3.03
N PHE A 77 -15.46 -15.41 1.80
CA PHE A 77 -16.59 -14.99 0.96
C PHE A 77 -17.48 -16.18 0.56
N ASP A 78 -16.92 -17.37 0.34
CA ASP A 78 -17.69 -18.57 0.00
C ASP A 78 -18.63 -18.96 1.14
N GLU A 79 -18.15 -18.95 2.40
CA GLU A 79 -18.99 -19.21 3.57
C GLU A 79 -20.13 -18.20 3.73
N MET A 80 -19.93 -16.98 3.22
CA MET A 80 -20.91 -15.89 3.28
C MET A 80 -21.83 -15.84 2.03
N GLY A 81 -21.63 -16.73 1.07
CA GLY A 81 -22.41 -16.79 -0.15
C GLY A 81 -22.12 -15.66 -1.15
N HIS A 82 -20.90 -15.13 -1.15
CA HIS A 82 -20.45 -14.08 -2.04
C HIS A 82 -19.29 -14.54 -2.91
N ASP A 83 -19.27 -14.07 -4.15
CA ASP A 83 -18.19 -14.32 -5.11
C ASP A 83 -17.38 -13.04 -5.36
N LEU A 84 -16.06 -13.15 -5.35
CA LEU A 84 -15.18 -12.08 -5.80
C LEU A 84 -15.03 -12.11 -7.32
N VAL A 85 -15.59 -11.11 -8.01
CA VAL A 85 -15.57 -11.04 -9.48
C VAL A 85 -14.53 -10.05 -9.97
N ILE A 86 -13.59 -10.52 -10.81
CA ILE A 86 -12.59 -9.69 -11.47
C ILE A 86 -12.95 -9.49 -12.93
N ILE A 87 -13.15 -8.23 -13.34
CA ILE A 87 -13.48 -7.86 -14.72
C ILE A 87 -12.25 -7.23 -15.38
N ASN A 88 -11.71 -7.91 -16.40
CA ASN A 88 -10.62 -7.36 -17.20
C ASN A 88 -11.15 -6.32 -18.18
N THR A 89 -10.76 -5.05 -18.00
CA THR A 89 -11.16 -3.95 -18.90
C THR A 89 -10.35 -3.90 -20.21
N GLY A 90 -9.35 -4.76 -20.37
CA GLY A 90 -8.50 -4.84 -21.56
C GLY A 90 -7.50 -3.69 -21.70
N LYS A 91 -7.39 -2.80 -20.72
CA LYS A 91 -6.42 -1.69 -20.73
C LYS A 91 -5.27 -1.95 -19.75
N GLY A 92 -4.04 -1.72 -20.22
CA GLY A 92 -2.85 -1.68 -19.38
C GLY A 92 -2.63 -0.29 -18.77
N HIS A 93 -1.70 -0.19 -17.84
CA HIS A 93 -1.32 1.05 -17.15
C HIS A 93 0.18 1.35 -17.26
N ALA A 94 0.88 0.67 -18.17
CA ALA A 94 2.33 0.83 -18.35
C ALA A 94 2.73 2.27 -18.70
N ASP A 95 1.89 2.98 -19.44
CA ASP A 95 2.13 4.36 -19.86
C ASP A 95 1.83 5.40 -18.77
N LEU A 96 1.33 4.98 -17.60
CA LEU A 96 0.95 5.86 -16.50
C LEU A 96 1.97 5.91 -15.35
N SER A 97 3.20 5.42 -15.57
CA SER A 97 4.23 5.35 -14.52
C SER A 97 4.53 6.70 -13.86
N ALA A 98 4.50 7.80 -14.64
CA ALA A 98 4.69 9.14 -14.11
C ALA A 98 3.57 9.57 -13.17
N GLU A 99 2.31 9.27 -13.51
CA GLU A 99 1.15 9.58 -12.68
C GLU A 99 1.12 8.73 -11.40
N TYR A 100 1.49 7.45 -11.48
CA TYR A 100 1.65 6.61 -10.30
C TYR A 100 2.71 7.14 -9.33
N SER A 101 3.88 7.56 -9.85
CA SER A 101 4.93 8.15 -9.02
C SER A 101 4.56 9.52 -8.47
N ALA A 102 3.71 10.28 -9.15
CA ALA A 102 3.24 11.58 -8.69
C ALA A 102 2.41 11.48 -7.39
N VAL A 103 1.64 10.40 -7.20
CA VAL A 103 0.79 10.22 -6.02
C VAL A 103 1.60 10.28 -4.72
N PRO A 104 2.56 9.39 -4.46
CA PRO A 104 3.34 9.45 -3.22
C PRO A 104 4.22 10.71 -3.13
N ASN A 105 4.72 11.23 -4.24
CA ASN A 105 5.54 12.44 -4.24
C ASN A 105 4.74 13.67 -3.81
N GLU A 106 3.51 13.80 -4.25
CA GLU A 106 2.61 14.90 -3.86
C GLU A 106 2.20 14.79 -2.40
N MET A 107 1.91 13.58 -1.91
CA MET A 107 1.64 13.33 -0.49
C MET A 107 2.84 13.70 0.39
N LYS A 108 4.05 13.33 -0.02
CA LYS A 108 5.28 13.69 0.70
C LYS A 108 5.49 15.20 0.78
N LYS A 109 5.21 15.94 -0.28
CA LYS A 109 5.30 17.41 -0.25
C LYS A 109 4.40 18.03 0.81
N VAL A 110 3.21 17.49 1.03
CA VAL A 110 2.34 17.97 2.11
C VAL A 110 2.94 17.64 3.48
N ALA A 111 3.49 16.43 3.66
CA ALA A 111 4.19 16.07 4.88
C ALA A 111 5.42 16.95 5.15
N GLU A 112 6.20 17.26 4.11
CA GLU A 112 7.36 18.18 4.18
C GLU A 112 6.99 19.58 4.68
N TYR A 113 5.80 20.09 4.33
CA TYR A 113 5.31 21.36 4.86
C TYR A 113 5.26 21.38 6.40
N PHE A 114 4.96 20.23 7.02
CA PHE A 114 4.94 20.07 8.47
C PHE A 114 6.26 19.55 9.04
N GLY A 115 7.32 19.43 8.24
CA GLY A 115 8.60 18.87 8.66
C GLY A 115 8.53 17.36 8.97
N LYS A 116 7.61 16.64 8.29
CA LYS A 116 7.39 15.21 8.43
C LYS A 116 7.83 14.47 7.17
N GLU A 117 8.09 13.17 7.31
CA GLU A 117 8.51 12.30 6.20
C GLU A 117 7.34 11.75 5.40
N VAL A 118 6.23 11.45 6.08
CA VAL A 118 5.02 10.85 5.50
C VAL A 118 3.76 11.46 6.10
N LEU A 119 2.64 11.41 5.37
CA LEU A 119 1.35 11.96 5.80
C LEU A 119 0.78 11.29 7.05
N GLU A 120 1.11 10.04 7.31
CA GLU A 120 0.70 9.33 8.53
C GLU A 120 1.18 10.02 9.81
N GLN A 121 2.27 10.77 9.73
CA GLN A 121 2.78 11.57 10.85
C GLN A 121 2.09 12.94 11.00
N CYS A 122 1.16 13.26 10.11
CA CYS A 122 0.39 14.51 10.11
C CYS A 122 -1.03 14.26 10.62
N LYS A 123 -1.68 15.31 11.10
CA LYS A 123 -3.10 15.29 11.44
C LYS A 123 -3.91 15.94 10.31
N GLU A 124 -5.06 15.36 10.02
CA GLU A 124 -5.97 15.91 9.01
C GLU A 124 -6.39 17.34 9.33
N ASP A 125 -6.71 17.63 10.62
CA ASP A 125 -7.11 18.96 11.05
C ASP A 125 -6.02 19.99 10.79
N ASP A 126 -4.74 19.63 11.00
CA ASP A 126 -3.61 20.53 10.71
C ASP A 126 -3.53 20.85 9.21
N VAL A 127 -3.83 19.86 8.34
CA VAL A 127 -3.88 20.06 6.88
C VAL A 127 -5.06 20.96 6.49
N ILE A 128 -6.22 20.78 7.10
CA ILE A 128 -7.41 21.62 6.87
C ILE A 128 -7.14 23.08 7.25
N GLU A 129 -6.58 23.31 8.43
CA GLU A 129 -6.28 24.65 8.93
C GLU A 129 -5.23 25.38 8.08
N ASN A 130 -4.31 24.64 7.46
CA ASN A 130 -3.22 25.20 6.66
C ASN A 130 -3.41 25.07 5.14
N VAL A 131 -4.60 24.70 4.67
CA VAL A 131 -4.91 24.44 3.24
C VAL A 131 -4.36 25.52 2.31
N LYS A 132 -4.57 26.80 2.65
CA LYS A 132 -4.12 27.90 1.80
C LYS A 132 -2.60 27.92 1.63
N ALA A 133 -1.86 27.80 2.72
CA ALA A 133 -0.40 27.81 2.69
C ALA A 133 0.16 26.55 2.01
N ILE A 134 -0.46 25.39 2.24
CA ILE A 134 -0.06 24.13 1.59
C ILE A 134 -0.29 24.20 0.08
N ARG A 135 -1.39 24.80 -0.38
CA ARG A 135 -1.65 25.02 -1.81
C ARG A 135 -0.57 25.87 -2.47
N GLU A 136 -0.11 26.91 -1.79
CA GLU A 136 0.98 27.77 -2.27
C GLU A 136 2.32 27.02 -2.30
N PHE A 137 2.58 26.13 -1.35
CA PHE A 137 3.81 25.36 -1.21
C PHE A 137 3.86 24.14 -2.13
N ALA A 138 2.81 23.31 -2.13
CA ALA A 138 2.79 21.99 -2.75
C ALA A 138 1.86 21.88 -3.99
N GLY A 139 0.93 22.83 -4.14
CA GLY A 139 -0.08 22.85 -5.21
C GLY A 139 -1.40 22.18 -4.82
N ASP A 140 -2.45 22.47 -5.59
CA ASP A 140 -3.82 22.02 -5.33
C ASP A 140 -3.94 20.50 -5.34
N ARG A 141 -3.28 19.83 -6.29
CA ARG A 141 -3.34 18.38 -6.43
C ARG A 141 -2.74 17.66 -5.22
N ALA A 142 -1.67 18.19 -4.64
CA ALA A 142 -1.06 17.64 -3.44
C ALA A 142 -2.02 17.70 -2.22
N VAL A 143 -2.74 18.81 -2.08
CA VAL A 143 -3.77 18.95 -1.02
C VAL A 143 -4.89 17.92 -1.21
N LEU A 144 -5.39 17.75 -2.45
CA LEU A 144 -6.41 16.74 -2.75
C LEU A 144 -5.91 15.30 -2.48
N ARG A 145 -4.63 15.02 -2.73
CA ARG A 145 -4.00 13.72 -2.38
C ARG A 145 -3.93 13.51 -0.87
N ALA A 146 -3.65 14.56 -0.10
CA ALA A 146 -3.63 14.46 1.35
C ALA A 146 -5.03 14.16 1.91
N PHE A 147 -6.07 14.84 1.45
CA PHE A 147 -7.45 14.52 1.85
C PHE A 147 -7.85 13.12 1.43
N HIS A 148 -7.51 12.70 0.22
CA HIS A 148 -7.74 11.33 -0.22
C HIS A 148 -7.07 10.31 0.71
N PHE A 149 -5.83 10.55 1.12
CA PHE A 149 -5.11 9.68 2.05
C PHE A 149 -5.86 9.51 3.38
N PHE A 150 -6.25 10.60 4.04
CA PHE A 150 -6.96 10.52 5.32
C PHE A 150 -8.33 9.85 5.20
N GLU A 151 -9.07 10.15 4.14
CA GLU A 151 -10.38 9.55 3.90
C GLU A 151 -10.29 8.07 3.54
N GLU A 152 -9.27 7.65 2.79
CA GLU A 152 -9.04 6.23 2.49
C GLU A 152 -8.67 5.44 3.74
N ASN A 153 -7.83 5.98 4.63
CA ASN A 153 -7.51 5.30 5.89
C ASN A 153 -8.78 5.06 6.74
N LYS A 154 -9.66 6.07 6.83
CA LYS A 154 -10.96 5.89 7.52
C LYS A 154 -11.83 4.82 6.86
N ARG A 155 -11.82 4.73 5.52
CA ARG A 155 -12.56 3.70 4.79
C ARG A 155 -11.99 2.31 5.02
N VAL A 156 -10.66 2.18 5.03
CA VAL A 156 -10.00 0.90 5.36
C VAL A 156 -10.42 0.42 6.75
N ASP A 157 -10.39 1.28 7.76
CA ASP A 157 -10.81 0.92 9.11
C ASP A 157 -12.28 0.48 9.17
N ALA A 158 -13.16 1.21 8.50
CA ALA A 158 -14.58 0.88 8.45
C ALA A 158 -14.83 -0.44 7.70
N GLU A 159 -14.11 -0.69 6.61
CA GLU A 159 -14.19 -1.93 5.83
C GLU A 159 -13.69 -3.13 6.64
N VAL A 160 -12.58 -2.98 7.34
CA VAL A 160 -12.05 -4.02 8.24
C VAL A 160 -13.07 -4.35 9.33
N GLU A 161 -13.69 -3.35 9.95
CA GLU A 161 -14.71 -3.55 10.97
C GLU A 161 -15.94 -4.28 10.41
N ALA A 162 -16.40 -3.90 9.21
CA ALA A 162 -17.53 -4.56 8.54
C ALA A 162 -17.21 -6.03 8.20
N LEU A 163 -16.04 -6.30 7.65
CA LEU A 163 -15.58 -7.66 7.34
C LEU A 163 -15.51 -8.55 8.58
N GLU A 164 -14.98 -8.03 9.70
CA GLU A 164 -14.91 -8.78 10.97
C GLU A 164 -16.30 -9.06 11.56
N LYS A 165 -17.25 -8.15 11.36
CA LYS A 165 -18.66 -8.32 11.79
C LYS A 165 -19.50 -9.12 10.80
N LYS A 166 -18.96 -9.44 9.62
CA LYS A 166 -19.70 -10.06 8.50
C LYS A 166 -20.91 -9.20 8.07
N ASP A 167 -20.75 -7.88 8.09
CA ASP A 167 -21.74 -6.88 7.67
C ASP A 167 -21.41 -6.38 6.27
N PHE A 168 -22.21 -6.80 5.25
CA PHE A 168 -21.97 -6.56 3.81
C PHE A 168 -23.10 -5.79 3.18
#